data_0472b99685db0b53e5381bd0ed457818
#
_entry.id   0472b99685db0b53e5381bd0ed457818
#
_cell.length_a   1.000
_cell.length_b   1.000
_cell.length_c   1.000
_cell.angle_alpha   90.00
_cell.angle_beta   90.00
_cell.angle_gamma   90.00
#
_symmetry.space_group_name_H-M   'P 1'
#
loop_
_entity.id
_entity.type
_entity.pdbx_description
1 polymer ?
#
loop_
_entity_poly.entity_id
_entity_poly.type
_entity_poly.pdbx_seq_one_letter_code
_entity_poly.pdbx_strand_id
1 'polypeptide(L)'
;MTDNNHNTQYPTSTNRLRWSWFPSLFLGDGMLLSLIVLALVVLRRFGLNNAITTLYISLLCLPFLLRPLFEMVVAHFHGTTKVWILSSEFICTLSLWAIAFTLPTNYWLQGFLCFMPFIMVSGIFYKIAIRRFYINKTADVPPFHKLIARLSRCASLMFGIGAMTMLTGNLEVLTRNVRYSWSIVFYIMAGIEFFLWLWHSIFLPGGKKPYAQSKDLTGLHRGEFRLVMRMMTSGLRNHFMLFSLLFILPGALTAAISPLLYIDAPHNGGLGLSPQEFGLSFGTIGIIALFAGIHLGNKAIARCGLRRCILPMALLMSLHGLLMTFLSFNTAATLGIVCFSTFIAYAALGFGMSGYWAIVDRFAYSGSGNELRNAIALGIMSLIVIVSVLLSGLTQNDIGYRQFFILTTGFYIVPIVVAAVNVFMFRK
;
A
#
# COMPACT_ATOMS: atom_id res chain seq x y z
N MET A 1 20.31 50.36 15.31
CA MET A 1 21.32 49.31 15.48
C MET A 1 20.75 48.29 16.47
N THR A 2 20.08 47.28 16.00
CA THR A 2 19.66 46.12 16.81
C THR A 2 19.87 44.88 15.94
N ASP A 3 20.95 44.18 16.27
CA ASP A 3 21.38 42.93 15.64
C ASP A 3 20.32 41.82 15.86
N ASN A 4 19.68 41.40 14.80
CA ASN A 4 18.91 40.18 14.76
C ASN A 4 19.83 39.02 14.35
N ASN A 5 20.50 38.42 15.31
CA ASN A 5 21.21 37.14 15.14
C ASN A 5 20.19 36.02 15.07
N HIS A 6 19.80 35.62 13.87
CA HIS A 6 19.16 34.32 13.59
C HIS A 6 20.22 33.23 13.77
N ASN A 7 20.36 32.73 15.00
CA ASN A 7 21.08 31.50 15.30
C ASN A 7 20.33 30.30 14.68
N THR A 8 20.70 29.94 13.48
CA THR A 8 20.41 28.60 12.92
C THR A 8 21.25 27.57 13.67
N GLN A 9 20.75 27.10 14.81
CA GLN A 9 21.36 25.97 15.52
C GLN A 9 21.23 24.72 14.63
N TYR A 10 22.32 24.34 13.99
CA TYR A 10 22.45 23.00 13.41
C TYR A 10 22.38 21.97 14.54
N PRO A 11 21.59 20.89 14.39
CA PRO A 11 21.45 19.88 15.44
C PRO A 11 22.80 19.23 15.73
N THR A 12 23.25 19.30 16.97
CA THR A 12 24.43 18.63 17.50
C THR A 12 24.30 17.09 17.36
N SER A 13 25.42 16.38 17.35
CA SER A 13 25.48 14.91 17.11
C SER A 13 24.57 14.09 18.03
N THR A 14 24.32 14.52 19.25
CA THR A 14 23.37 13.93 20.19
C THR A 14 21.90 14.00 19.72
N ASN A 15 21.56 14.95 18.85
CA ASN A 15 20.21 15.04 18.26
C ASN A 15 19.97 14.06 17.11
N ARG A 16 21.01 13.52 16.45
CA ARG A 16 20.83 12.58 15.31
C ARG A 16 20.31 11.22 15.76
N LEU A 17 20.76 10.67 16.86
CA LEU A 17 20.23 9.42 17.43
C LEU A 17 18.77 9.59 17.91
N ARG A 18 18.37 10.79 18.27
CA ARG A 18 17.00 11.11 18.72
C ARG A 18 15.94 10.97 17.61
N TRP A 19 16.35 10.98 16.33
CA TRP A 19 15.49 10.91 15.16
C TRP A 19 15.55 9.57 14.39
N SER A 20 16.40 8.64 14.81
CA SER A 20 16.60 7.37 14.12
C SER A 20 15.34 6.49 14.09
N TRP A 21 14.45 6.65 15.07
CA TRP A 21 13.14 5.97 15.10
C TRP A 21 12.17 6.43 13.99
N PHE A 22 12.37 7.63 13.43
CA PHE A 22 11.42 8.17 12.46
C PHE A 22 11.44 7.42 11.11
N PRO A 23 12.58 7.21 10.45
CA PRO A 23 12.64 6.40 9.24
C PRO A 23 12.18 4.95 9.46
N SER A 24 12.54 4.33 10.59
CA SER A 24 12.24 2.94 10.87
C SER A 24 10.73 2.65 10.98
N LEU A 25 9.94 3.59 11.50
CA LEU A 25 8.48 3.47 11.51
C LEU A 25 7.89 3.32 10.08
N PHE A 26 8.42 4.05 9.11
CA PHE A 26 7.95 3.96 7.72
C PHE A 26 8.58 2.79 6.97
N LEU A 27 9.71 2.24 7.42
CA LEU A 27 10.23 0.95 6.97
C LEU A 27 9.27 -0.17 7.35
N GLY A 28 8.82 -0.25 8.61
CA GLY A 28 7.83 -1.23 9.06
C GLY A 28 6.50 -1.10 8.31
N ASP A 29 5.98 0.13 8.08
CA ASP A 29 4.76 0.36 7.29
C ASP A 29 4.88 -0.15 5.84
N GLY A 30 6.03 0.06 5.19
CA GLY A 30 6.29 -0.45 3.84
C GLY A 30 6.42 -1.98 3.81
N MET A 31 7.04 -2.57 4.83
CA MET A 31 7.18 -4.02 4.96
C MET A 31 5.81 -4.73 5.00
N LEU A 32 4.89 -4.23 5.82
CA LEU A 32 3.51 -4.72 5.88
C LEU A 32 2.77 -4.63 4.55
N LEU A 33 3.01 -3.58 3.76
CA LEU A 33 2.43 -3.46 2.42
C LEU A 33 3.03 -4.45 1.43
N SER A 34 4.34 -4.74 1.54
CA SER A 34 5.00 -5.70 0.67
C SER A 34 4.46 -7.13 0.83
N LEU A 35 4.01 -7.49 2.05
CA LEU A 35 3.46 -8.80 2.36
C LEU A 35 2.19 -9.12 1.56
N ILE A 36 1.38 -8.13 1.17
CA ILE A 36 0.20 -8.34 0.33
C ILE A 36 0.62 -8.82 -1.07
N VAL A 37 1.63 -8.18 -1.65
CA VAL A 37 2.15 -8.58 -2.97
C VAL A 37 2.86 -9.93 -2.90
N LEU A 38 3.67 -10.15 -1.85
CA LEU A 38 4.32 -11.44 -1.63
C LEU A 38 3.31 -12.57 -1.45
N ALA A 39 2.20 -12.32 -0.72
CA ALA A 39 1.13 -13.28 -0.56
C ALA A 39 0.52 -13.69 -1.92
N LEU A 40 0.27 -12.71 -2.80
CA LEU A 40 -0.21 -12.97 -4.16
C LEU A 40 0.78 -13.88 -4.93
N VAL A 41 2.08 -13.54 -4.88
CA VAL A 41 3.13 -14.30 -5.57
C VAL A 41 3.26 -15.73 -5.00
N VAL A 42 3.27 -15.88 -3.67
CA VAL A 42 3.38 -17.18 -2.99
C VAL A 42 2.22 -18.10 -3.35
N LEU A 43 0.99 -17.61 -3.23
CA LEU A 43 -0.20 -18.41 -3.54
C LEU A 43 -0.17 -18.90 -4.99
N ARG A 44 0.24 -18.02 -5.92
CA ARG A 44 0.36 -18.38 -7.34
C ARG A 44 1.50 -19.37 -7.60
N ARG A 45 2.69 -19.12 -7.03
CA ARG A 45 3.86 -20.00 -7.17
C ARG A 45 3.63 -21.39 -6.58
N PHE A 46 2.76 -21.52 -5.59
CA PHE A 46 2.41 -22.81 -4.97
C PHE A 46 1.26 -23.54 -5.72
N GLY A 47 0.85 -23.02 -6.87
CA GLY A 47 -0.02 -23.72 -7.83
C GLY A 47 -1.50 -23.35 -7.79
N LEU A 48 -1.90 -22.33 -7.03
CA LEU A 48 -3.28 -21.84 -7.10
C LEU A 48 -3.52 -21.09 -8.42
N ASN A 49 -4.73 -21.21 -8.97
CA ASN A 49 -5.11 -20.42 -10.14
C ASN A 49 -5.33 -18.93 -9.77
N ASN A 50 -5.41 -18.07 -10.78
CA ASN A 50 -5.50 -16.62 -10.56
C ASN A 50 -6.79 -16.21 -9.85
N ALA A 51 -7.92 -16.84 -10.16
CA ALA A 51 -9.20 -16.58 -9.52
C ALA A 51 -9.16 -16.87 -8.00
N ILE A 52 -8.66 -18.05 -7.62
CA ILE A 52 -8.54 -18.45 -6.20
C ILE A 52 -7.49 -17.59 -5.48
N THR A 53 -6.36 -17.30 -6.12
CA THR A 53 -5.31 -16.44 -5.56
C THR A 53 -5.86 -15.06 -5.22
N THR A 54 -6.53 -14.42 -6.17
CA THR A 54 -7.10 -13.07 -5.96
C THR A 54 -8.29 -13.08 -5.02
N LEU A 55 -9.09 -14.15 -4.97
CA LEU A 55 -10.14 -14.33 -3.97
C LEU A 55 -9.54 -14.33 -2.55
N TYR A 56 -8.49 -15.12 -2.30
CA TYR A 56 -7.85 -15.14 -0.97
C TYR A 56 -7.22 -13.78 -0.61
N ILE A 57 -6.56 -13.12 -1.56
CA ILE A 57 -6.01 -11.77 -1.30
C ILE A 57 -7.12 -10.76 -1.01
N SER A 58 -8.25 -10.82 -1.72
CA SER A 58 -9.40 -9.96 -1.45
C SER A 58 -9.95 -10.17 -0.04
N LEU A 59 -10.10 -11.44 0.39
CA LEU A 59 -10.53 -11.79 1.74
C LEU A 59 -9.53 -11.31 2.81
N LEU A 60 -8.23 -11.47 2.56
CA LEU A 60 -7.18 -10.98 3.46
C LEU A 60 -7.16 -9.44 3.57
N CYS A 61 -7.63 -8.73 2.55
CA CYS A 61 -7.75 -7.27 2.58
C CYS A 61 -9.05 -6.76 3.25
N LEU A 62 -10.03 -7.62 3.53
CA LEU A 62 -11.30 -7.20 4.18
C LEU A 62 -11.12 -6.41 5.49
N PRO A 63 -10.16 -6.73 6.38
CA PRO A 63 -9.95 -5.94 7.58
C PRO A 63 -9.69 -4.45 7.31
N PHE A 64 -9.09 -4.07 6.17
CA PHE A 64 -8.86 -2.66 5.83
C PHE A 64 -10.15 -1.87 5.61
N LEU A 65 -11.24 -2.53 5.17
CA LEU A 65 -12.57 -1.92 5.08
C LEU A 65 -13.11 -1.53 6.46
N LEU A 66 -12.78 -2.32 7.48
CA LEU A 66 -13.22 -2.12 8.86
C LEU A 66 -12.35 -1.12 9.64
N ARG A 67 -11.43 -0.42 8.96
CA ARG A 67 -10.53 0.57 9.57
C ARG A 67 -11.23 1.58 10.49
N PRO A 68 -12.41 2.15 10.17
CA PRO A 68 -13.10 3.05 11.08
C PRO A 68 -13.43 2.42 12.44
N LEU A 69 -13.74 1.13 12.47
CA LEU A 69 -14.00 0.38 13.72
C LEU A 69 -12.70 0.21 14.52
N PHE A 70 -11.60 -0.11 13.86
CA PHE A 70 -10.28 -0.23 14.53
C PHE A 70 -9.79 1.11 15.08
N GLU A 71 -10.09 2.25 14.40
CA GLU A 71 -9.82 3.59 14.96
C GLU A 71 -10.57 3.81 16.28
N MET A 72 -11.84 3.36 16.37
CA MET A 72 -12.62 3.45 17.61
C MET A 72 -12.04 2.56 18.71
N VAL A 73 -11.60 1.34 18.38
CA VAL A 73 -10.93 0.44 19.33
C VAL A 73 -9.69 1.11 19.91
N VAL A 74 -8.80 1.66 19.07
CA VAL A 74 -7.57 2.35 19.52
C VAL A 74 -7.90 3.59 20.35
N ALA A 75 -9.03 4.27 20.08
CA ALA A 75 -9.46 5.42 20.86
C ALA A 75 -10.02 5.04 22.24
N HIS A 76 -10.70 3.92 22.31
CA HIS A 76 -11.34 3.45 23.56
C HIS A 76 -10.34 2.82 24.55
N PHE A 77 -9.40 2.02 24.04
CA PHE A 77 -8.42 1.37 24.90
C PHE A 77 -7.32 2.35 25.36
N HIS A 78 -7.14 2.48 26.66
CA HIS A 78 -6.21 3.40 27.33
C HIS A 78 -4.74 2.94 27.23
N GLY A 79 -4.25 2.74 26.01
CA GLY A 79 -2.84 2.42 25.74
C GLY A 79 -2.08 3.61 25.16
N THR A 80 -0.77 3.67 25.39
CA THR A 80 0.07 4.64 24.67
C THR A 80 0.21 4.22 23.20
N THR A 81 0.39 5.17 22.30
CA THR A 81 0.65 4.87 20.89
C THR A 81 1.86 3.96 20.68
N LYS A 82 2.87 4.05 21.57
CA LYS A 82 4.04 3.15 21.57
C LYS A 82 3.63 1.69 21.82
N VAL A 83 2.72 1.43 22.76
CA VAL A 83 2.26 0.07 23.05
C VAL A 83 1.56 -0.53 21.83
N TRP A 84 0.70 0.24 21.14
CA TRP A 84 0.04 -0.23 19.92
C TRP A 84 1.02 -0.55 18.79
N ILE A 85 2.07 0.27 18.60
CA ILE A 85 3.13 0.02 17.61
C ILE A 85 3.84 -1.30 17.95
N LEU A 86 4.34 -1.44 19.19
CA LEU A 86 5.10 -2.62 19.61
C LEU A 86 4.26 -3.90 19.60
N SER A 87 3.01 -3.85 20.03
CA SER A 87 2.12 -5.01 19.99
C SER A 87 1.85 -5.46 18.55
N SER A 88 1.67 -4.51 17.64
CA SER A 88 1.43 -4.82 16.23
C SER A 88 2.64 -5.47 15.57
N GLU A 89 3.84 -4.95 15.80
CA GLU A 89 5.10 -5.53 15.28
C GLU A 89 5.35 -6.91 15.86
N PHE A 90 5.10 -7.12 17.15
CA PHE A 90 5.27 -8.42 17.79
C PHE A 90 4.32 -9.48 17.22
N ILE A 91 3.03 -9.13 17.04
CA ILE A 91 2.04 -10.03 16.42
C ILE A 91 2.44 -10.33 14.97
N CYS A 92 2.92 -9.33 14.22
CA CYS A 92 3.41 -9.52 12.86
C CYS A 92 4.60 -10.49 12.82
N THR A 93 5.58 -10.30 13.69
CA THR A 93 6.76 -11.17 13.81
C THR A 93 6.38 -12.63 14.10
N LEU A 94 5.52 -12.86 15.09
CA LEU A 94 5.07 -14.21 15.45
C LEU A 94 4.29 -14.86 14.30
N SER A 95 3.44 -14.10 13.62
CA SER A 95 2.65 -14.61 12.51
C SER A 95 3.52 -14.95 11.29
N LEU A 96 4.55 -14.13 10.99
CA LEU A 96 5.53 -14.43 9.94
C LEU A 96 6.33 -15.69 10.25
N TRP A 97 6.74 -15.90 11.51
CA TRP A 97 7.40 -17.11 11.96
C TRP A 97 6.53 -18.35 11.79
N ALA A 98 5.25 -18.24 12.18
CA ALA A 98 4.30 -19.33 12.05
C ALA A 98 4.06 -19.69 10.56
N ILE A 99 3.92 -18.68 9.69
CA ILE A 99 3.84 -18.91 8.23
C ILE A 99 5.10 -19.60 7.74
N ALA A 100 6.28 -19.07 8.06
CA ALA A 100 7.56 -19.65 7.64
C ALA A 100 7.68 -21.13 8.04
N PHE A 101 7.25 -21.47 9.25
CA PHE A 101 7.26 -22.84 9.75
C PHE A 101 6.28 -23.76 9.00
N THR A 102 5.11 -23.26 8.60
CA THR A 102 4.08 -24.08 7.94
C THR A 102 4.30 -24.23 6.44
N LEU A 103 4.97 -23.30 5.75
CA LEU A 103 5.16 -23.30 4.29
C LEU A 103 5.75 -24.59 3.72
N PRO A 104 6.77 -25.26 4.36
CA PRO A 104 7.31 -26.51 3.82
C PRO A 104 6.39 -27.71 4.01
N THR A 105 5.35 -27.60 4.86
CA THR A 105 4.48 -28.72 5.23
C THR A 105 3.34 -28.93 4.22
N ASN A 106 2.60 -30.04 4.35
CA ASN A 106 1.40 -30.29 3.57
C ASN A 106 0.23 -29.38 3.95
N TYR A 107 0.28 -28.77 5.14
CA TYR A 107 -0.73 -27.83 5.66
C TYR A 107 -0.40 -26.37 5.39
N TRP A 108 0.47 -26.08 4.41
CA TRP A 108 0.96 -24.74 4.11
C TRP A 108 -0.15 -23.72 3.87
N LEU A 109 -1.20 -24.11 3.13
CA LEU A 109 -2.30 -23.22 2.79
C LEU A 109 -3.13 -22.87 4.03
N GLN A 110 -3.44 -23.88 4.86
CA GLN A 110 -4.17 -23.67 6.11
C GLN A 110 -3.39 -22.77 7.07
N GLY A 111 -2.09 -23.03 7.25
CA GLY A 111 -1.22 -22.19 8.06
C GLY A 111 -1.12 -20.77 7.51
N PHE A 112 -0.93 -20.62 6.20
CA PHE A 112 -0.88 -19.32 5.55
C PHE A 112 -2.18 -18.51 5.74
N LEU A 113 -3.33 -19.13 5.47
CA LEU A 113 -4.65 -18.47 5.63
C LEU A 113 -5.04 -18.24 7.10
N CYS A 114 -4.49 -19.01 8.04
CA CYS A 114 -4.70 -18.82 9.48
C CYS A 114 -3.92 -17.60 9.99
N PHE A 115 -2.63 -17.46 9.62
CA PHE A 115 -1.75 -16.44 10.21
C PHE A 115 -1.70 -15.12 9.44
N MET A 116 -1.94 -15.10 8.12
CA MET A 116 -1.98 -13.85 7.35
C MET A 116 -3.01 -12.82 7.83
N PRO A 117 -4.24 -13.21 8.25
CA PRO A 117 -5.19 -12.26 8.82
C PRO A 117 -4.66 -11.49 10.04
N PHE A 118 -3.87 -12.15 10.92
CA PHE A 118 -3.24 -11.48 12.06
C PHE A 118 -2.25 -10.40 11.61
N ILE A 119 -1.49 -10.67 10.54
CA ILE A 119 -0.59 -9.66 9.93
C ILE A 119 -1.40 -8.49 9.37
N MET A 120 -2.51 -8.76 8.67
CA MET A 120 -3.36 -7.70 8.09
C MET A 120 -3.98 -6.82 9.17
N VAL A 121 -4.53 -7.43 10.22
CA VAL A 121 -5.13 -6.71 11.35
C VAL A 121 -4.07 -5.93 12.14
N SER A 122 -2.95 -6.56 12.47
CA SER A 122 -1.84 -5.87 13.16
C SER A 122 -1.31 -4.69 12.34
N GLY A 123 -1.23 -4.85 11.01
CA GLY A 123 -0.84 -3.78 10.09
C GLY A 123 -1.78 -2.58 10.12
N ILE A 124 -3.09 -2.79 10.33
CA ILE A 124 -4.05 -1.69 10.47
C ILE A 124 -3.81 -0.94 11.79
N PHE A 125 -3.66 -1.66 12.90
CA PHE A 125 -3.35 -1.05 14.20
C PHE A 125 -2.03 -0.29 14.15
N TYR A 126 -1.02 -0.85 13.51
CA TYR A 126 0.27 -0.20 13.29
C TYR A 126 0.13 1.13 12.54
N LYS A 127 -0.60 1.15 11.41
CA LYS A 127 -0.85 2.36 10.61
C LYS A 127 -1.63 3.43 11.39
N ILE A 128 -2.62 3.02 12.20
CA ILE A 128 -3.38 3.93 13.06
C ILE A 128 -2.46 4.53 14.12
N ALA A 129 -1.66 3.68 14.77
CA ALA A 129 -0.75 4.10 15.83
C ALA A 129 0.36 5.04 15.31
N ILE A 130 1.00 4.72 14.18
CA ILE A 130 2.01 5.60 13.56
C ILE A 130 1.41 6.96 13.24
N ARG A 131 0.22 7.00 12.64
CA ARG A 131 -0.42 8.27 12.28
C ARG A 131 -0.66 9.14 13.50
N ARG A 132 -1.23 8.56 14.57
CA ARG A 132 -1.45 9.28 15.84
C ARG A 132 -0.15 9.71 16.49
N PHE A 133 0.86 8.83 16.49
CA PHE A 133 2.19 9.14 16.99
C PHE A 133 2.83 10.30 16.23
N TYR A 134 2.72 10.30 14.91
CA TYR A 134 3.24 11.34 14.05
C TYR A 134 2.55 12.68 14.29
N ILE A 135 1.21 12.73 14.34
CA ILE A 135 0.46 13.97 14.60
C ILE A 135 0.86 14.59 15.94
N ASN A 136 1.04 13.76 16.98
CA ASN A 136 1.42 14.22 18.32
C ASN A 136 2.86 14.74 18.42
N LYS A 137 3.71 14.43 17.43
CA LYS A 137 5.14 14.77 17.43
C LYS A 137 5.56 15.71 16.29
N THR A 138 4.60 16.24 15.51
CA THR A 138 4.91 17.09 14.35
C THR A 138 5.71 18.34 14.68
N ALA A 139 5.57 18.90 15.87
CA ALA A 139 6.35 20.07 16.32
C ALA A 139 7.86 19.78 16.42
N ASP A 140 8.22 18.52 16.61
CA ASP A 140 9.59 18.07 16.83
C ASP A 140 10.22 17.44 15.57
N VAL A 141 9.57 17.43 14.40
CA VAL A 141 9.99 16.69 13.20
C VAL A 141 10.74 17.59 12.21
N PRO A 142 11.83 17.12 11.58
CA PRO A 142 12.59 17.92 10.60
C PRO A 142 11.73 18.36 9.41
N PRO A 143 12.01 19.50 8.75
CA PRO A 143 11.18 20.06 7.68
C PRO A 143 11.03 19.13 6.46
N PHE A 144 11.98 18.21 6.25
CA PHE A 144 11.95 17.22 5.17
C PHE A 144 11.35 15.85 5.57
N HIS A 145 10.67 15.78 6.72
CA HIS A 145 10.08 14.54 7.24
C HIS A 145 9.17 13.81 6.24
N LYS A 146 8.38 14.53 5.45
CA LYS A 146 7.50 13.92 4.42
C LYS A 146 8.30 13.20 3.33
N LEU A 147 9.47 13.72 2.97
CA LEU A 147 10.36 13.08 2.01
C LEU A 147 10.99 11.82 2.61
N ILE A 148 11.51 11.90 3.84
CA ILE A 148 12.07 10.74 4.55
C ILE A 148 11.03 9.63 4.65
N ALA A 149 9.79 9.93 5.06
CA ALA A 149 8.71 8.95 5.16
C ALA A 149 8.43 8.26 3.83
N ARG A 150 8.43 9.01 2.71
CA ARG A 150 8.25 8.41 1.38
C ARG A 150 9.42 7.54 0.96
N LEU A 151 10.65 8.03 1.15
CA LEU A 151 11.85 7.27 0.81
C LEU A 151 11.97 6.00 1.64
N SER A 152 11.66 6.03 2.92
CA SER A 152 11.66 4.85 3.80
C SER A 152 10.64 3.82 3.34
N ARG A 153 9.42 4.21 2.98
CA ARG A 153 8.43 3.29 2.41
C ARG A 153 8.87 2.73 1.07
N CYS A 154 9.42 3.57 0.18
CA CYS A 154 9.95 3.13 -1.09
C CYS A 154 11.04 2.07 -0.91
N ALA A 155 12.02 2.35 -0.06
CA ALA A 155 13.12 1.43 0.26
C ALA A 155 12.59 0.11 0.85
N SER A 156 11.63 0.17 1.76
CA SER A 156 11.04 -1.01 2.37
C SER A 156 10.23 -1.86 1.38
N LEU A 157 9.47 -1.24 0.48
CA LEU A 157 8.76 -1.97 -0.58
C LEU A 157 9.73 -2.60 -1.58
N MET A 158 10.79 -1.88 -1.98
CA MET A 158 11.84 -2.44 -2.83
C MET A 158 12.53 -3.62 -2.15
N PHE A 159 12.81 -3.51 -0.87
CA PHE A 159 13.39 -4.59 -0.10
C PHE A 159 12.42 -5.78 -0.01
N GLY A 160 11.18 -5.57 0.46
CA GLY A 160 10.21 -6.63 0.68
C GLY A 160 9.77 -7.32 -0.62
N ILE A 161 9.41 -6.56 -1.67
CA ILE A 161 8.96 -7.14 -2.94
C ILE A 161 10.18 -7.47 -3.83
N GLY A 162 11.13 -6.54 -3.99
CA GLY A 162 12.27 -6.70 -4.89
C GLY A 162 13.30 -7.68 -4.34
N ALA A 163 14.03 -7.28 -3.29
CA ALA A 163 15.16 -8.07 -2.78
C ALA A 163 14.72 -9.43 -2.25
N MET A 164 13.59 -9.54 -1.56
CA MET A 164 13.13 -10.81 -1.00
C MET A 164 12.70 -11.81 -2.08
N THR A 165 12.05 -11.36 -3.16
CA THR A 165 11.74 -12.26 -4.29
C THR A 165 12.98 -12.65 -5.08
N MET A 166 13.94 -11.74 -5.26
CA MET A 166 15.24 -12.08 -5.86
C MET A 166 15.99 -13.12 -5.03
N LEU A 167 16.00 -12.95 -3.72
CA LEU A 167 16.60 -13.91 -2.79
C LEU A 167 15.90 -15.27 -2.89
N THR A 168 14.57 -15.28 -2.92
CA THR A 168 13.79 -16.52 -3.10
C THR A 168 14.20 -17.24 -4.37
N GLY A 169 14.33 -16.53 -5.48
CA GLY A 169 14.75 -17.16 -6.74
C GLY A 169 16.14 -17.79 -6.68
N ASN A 170 17.09 -17.12 -6.03
CA ASN A 170 18.43 -17.70 -5.80
C ASN A 170 18.36 -18.95 -4.90
N LEU A 171 17.53 -18.90 -3.86
CA LEU A 171 17.32 -20.06 -2.98
C LEU A 171 16.60 -21.20 -3.70
N GLU A 172 15.65 -20.94 -4.60
CA GLU A 172 15.00 -21.96 -5.40
C GLU A 172 16.02 -22.74 -6.26
N VAL A 173 17.01 -22.06 -6.84
CA VAL A 173 18.10 -22.69 -7.59
C VAL A 173 18.97 -23.55 -6.69
N LEU A 174 19.30 -23.07 -5.49
CA LEU A 174 20.20 -23.77 -4.54
C LEU A 174 19.49 -24.97 -3.88
N THR A 175 18.28 -24.78 -3.41
CA THR A 175 17.55 -25.79 -2.61
C THR A 175 16.78 -26.78 -3.48
N ARG A 176 16.49 -26.41 -4.75
CA ARG A 176 15.59 -27.13 -5.66
C ARG A 176 14.19 -27.39 -5.07
N ASN A 177 13.79 -26.58 -4.10
CA ASN A 177 12.52 -26.70 -3.40
C ASN A 177 11.89 -25.32 -3.20
N VAL A 178 10.83 -25.05 -3.95
CA VAL A 178 10.13 -23.75 -3.93
C VAL A 178 9.60 -23.43 -2.53
N ARG A 179 8.89 -24.35 -1.88
CA ARG A 179 8.28 -24.10 -0.57
C ARG A 179 9.31 -23.82 0.51
N TYR A 180 10.41 -24.56 0.51
CA TYR A 180 11.49 -24.36 1.46
C TYR A 180 12.20 -23.02 1.26
N SER A 181 12.42 -22.61 0.01
CA SER A 181 13.00 -21.31 -0.33
C SER A 181 12.17 -20.14 0.19
N TRP A 182 10.86 -20.19 -0.02
CA TRP A 182 9.93 -19.18 0.52
C TRP A 182 9.89 -19.20 2.04
N SER A 183 9.95 -20.37 2.68
CA SER A 183 10.03 -20.49 4.14
C SER A 183 11.25 -19.73 4.69
N ILE A 184 12.42 -19.91 4.11
CA ILE A 184 13.65 -19.18 4.52
C ILE A 184 13.44 -17.66 4.42
N VAL A 185 12.86 -17.19 3.32
CA VAL A 185 12.62 -15.75 3.13
C VAL A 185 11.62 -15.20 4.14
N PHE A 186 10.56 -15.93 4.48
CA PHE A 186 9.64 -15.53 5.55
C PHE A 186 10.31 -15.53 6.92
N TYR A 187 11.24 -16.46 7.23
CA TYR A 187 12.05 -16.38 8.44
C TYR A 187 12.95 -15.15 8.48
N ILE A 188 13.56 -14.78 7.35
CA ILE A 188 14.38 -13.56 7.25
C ILE A 188 13.50 -12.32 7.49
N MET A 189 12.32 -12.26 6.88
CA MET A 189 11.39 -11.15 7.10
C MET A 189 10.92 -11.08 8.55
N ALA A 190 10.61 -12.21 9.18
CA ALA A 190 10.27 -12.27 10.61
C ALA A 190 11.43 -11.79 11.49
N GLY A 191 12.67 -12.15 11.16
CA GLY A 191 13.87 -11.66 11.84
C GLY A 191 14.02 -10.15 11.75
N ILE A 192 13.79 -9.56 10.56
CA ILE A 192 13.85 -8.12 10.36
C ILE A 192 12.74 -7.38 11.13
N GLU A 193 11.50 -7.90 11.11
CA GLU A 193 10.40 -7.34 11.92
C GLU A 193 10.71 -7.43 13.42
N PHE A 194 11.30 -8.53 13.87
CA PHE A 194 11.77 -8.66 15.26
C PHE A 194 12.84 -7.63 15.61
N PHE A 195 13.80 -7.37 14.73
CA PHE A 195 14.80 -6.32 14.94
C PHE A 195 14.18 -4.92 14.93
N LEU A 196 13.18 -4.64 14.09
CA LEU A 196 12.43 -3.38 14.12
C LEU A 196 11.67 -3.23 15.44
N TRP A 197 11.01 -4.28 15.91
CA TRP A 197 10.33 -4.31 17.21
C TRP A 197 11.30 -4.03 18.37
N LEU A 198 12.47 -4.66 18.37
CA LEU A 198 13.51 -4.43 19.38
C LEU A 198 14.02 -2.98 19.32
N TRP A 199 14.28 -2.46 18.12
CA TRP A 199 14.70 -1.09 17.88
C TRP A 199 13.66 -0.09 18.40
N HIS A 200 12.40 -0.27 18.06
CA HIS A 200 11.32 0.59 18.53
C HIS A 200 11.06 0.47 20.03
N SER A 201 11.28 -0.70 20.62
CA SER A 201 11.16 -0.85 22.08
C SER A 201 12.15 0.03 22.83
N ILE A 202 13.39 0.16 22.31
CA ILE A 202 14.50 0.93 22.91
C ILE A 202 14.39 2.42 22.55
N PHE A 203 14.31 2.73 21.25
CA PHE A 203 14.52 4.10 20.76
C PHE A 203 13.23 4.91 20.55
N LEU A 204 12.06 4.26 20.48
CA LEU A 204 10.83 5.01 20.31
C LEU A 204 10.50 5.79 21.60
N PRO A 205 10.39 7.12 21.54
CA PRO A 205 10.10 7.92 22.73
C PRO A 205 8.75 7.51 23.31
N GLY A 206 8.70 7.41 24.65
CA GLY A 206 7.48 7.09 25.37
C GLY A 206 6.37 8.06 24.95
N GLY A 207 5.22 7.53 24.53
CA GLY A 207 4.07 8.35 24.21
C GLY A 207 3.59 9.06 25.47
N LYS A 208 3.36 10.38 25.42
CA LYS A 208 2.52 11.05 26.41
C LYS A 208 1.16 10.34 26.40
N LYS A 209 0.47 10.33 27.57
CA LYS A 209 -0.89 9.79 27.74
C LYS A 209 -1.75 10.03 26.49
N PRO A 210 -2.68 9.14 26.15
CA PRO A 210 -3.50 9.30 24.97
C PRO A 210 -3.98 10.73 24.85
N TYR A 211 -3.92 11.28 23.64
CA TYR A 211 -4.43 12.60 23.29
C TYR A 211 -5.77 12.78 24.01
N ALA A 212 -5.84 13.80 24.89
CA ALA A 212 -7.04 14.11 25.61
C ALA A 212 -8.19 14.16 24.61
N GLN A 213 -9.02 13.16 24.69
CA GLN A 213 -10.24 12.91 23.97
C GLN A 213 -10.77 14.14 23.22
N SER A 214 -10.82 14.07 21.90
CA SER A 214 -11.95 14.71 21.26
C SER A 214 -13.18 14.04 21.88
N LYS A 215 -14.04 14.81 22.54
CA LYS A 215 -15.26 14.35 23.23
C LYS A 215 -16.15 13.46 22.36
N ASP A 216 -15.83 13.29 21.11
CA ASP A 216 -16.61 12.62 20.07
C ASP A 216 -16.33 11.11 19.93
N LEU A 217 -15.36 10.54 20.70
CA LEU A 217 -14.99 9.12 20.55
C LEU A 217 -15.06 8.34 21.88
N THR A 218 -15.72 8.87 22.88
CA THR A 218 -15.83 8.24 24.21
C THR A 218 -17.04 7.33 24.31
N GLY A 219 -16.89 6.11 23.91
CA GLY A 219 -17.84 5.04 24.22
C GLY A 219 -18.20 4.18 23.00
N LEU A 220 -17.81 2.91 23.03
CA LEU A 220 -18.25 1.88 22.08
C LEU A 220 -19.73 1.52 22.35
N HIS A 221 -20.63 2.50 22.25
CA HIS A 221 -22.07 2.23 22.37
C HIS A 221 -22.66 1.79 21.02
N ARG A 222 -23.74 1.00 21.07
CA ARG A 222 -24.49 0.57 19.85
C ARG A 222 -24.83 1.73 18.92
N GLY A 223 -24.95 2.97 19.45
CA GLY A 223 -25.17 4.19 18.70
C GLY A 223 -23.98 4.57 17.80
N GLU A 224 -22.75 4.33 18.24
CA GLU A 224 -21.53 4.72 17.51
C GLU A 224 -21.26 3.80 16.31
N PHE A 225 -21.45 2.48 16.47
CA PHE A 225 -21.39 1.56 15.34
C PHE A 225 -22.38 1.97 14.23
N ARG A 226 -23.62 2.29 14.64
CA ARG A 226 -24.65 2.78 13.71
C ARG A 226 -24.26 4.10 13.07
N LEU A 227 -23.62 5.01 13.82
CA LEU A 227 -23.09 6.28 13.32
C LEU A 227 -22.00 6.03 12.26
N VAL A 228 -21.02 5.17 12.55
CA VAL A 228 -19.94 4.82 11.58
C VAL A 228 -20.54 4.23 10.31
N MET A 229 -21.47 3.28 10.42
CA MET A 229 -22.11 2.68 9.25
C MET A 229 -22.91 3.72 8.44
N ARG A 230 -23.62 4.65 9.11
CA ARG A 230 -24.30 5.76 8.45
C ARG A 230 -23.30 6.71 7.76
N MET A 231 -22.18 7.01 8.39
CA MET A 231 -21.15 7.86 7.80
C MET A 231 -20.43 7.16 6.63
N MET A 232 -20.20 5.85 6.69
CA MET A 232 -19.66 5.08 5.55
C MET A 232 -20.63 5.11 4.35
N THR A 233 -21.92 4.86 4.57
CA THR A 233 -22.94 4.91 3.50
C THR A 233 -23.12 6.31 2.95
N SER A 234 -23.06 7.36 3.78
CA SER A 234 -23.10 8.75 3.32
C SER A 234 -21.82 9.15 2.59
N GLY A 235 -20.67 8.61 3.02
CA GLY A 235 -19.38 8.78 2.36
C GLY A 235 -19.40 8.20 0.94
N LEU A 236 -19.94 7.00 0.75
CA LEU A 236 -20.09 6.39 -0.58
C LEU A 236 -20.98 7.20 -1.53
N ARG A 237 -21.97 7.95 -0.99
CA ARG A 237 -22.83 8.85 -1.79
C ARG A 237 -22.22 10.24 -2.03
N ASN A 238 -21.08 10.54 -1.40
CA ASN A 238 -20.40 11.82 -1.59
C ASN A 238 -19.73 11.86 -2.97
N HIS A 239 -19.97 12.95 -3.73
CA HIS A 239 -19.44 13.05 -5.11
C HIS A 239 -17.91 13.02 -5.17
N PHE A 240 -17.21 13.52 -4.16
CA PHE A 240 -15.74 13.43 -4.15
C PHE A 240 -15.25 11.99 -3.98
N MET A 241 -15.95 11.21 -3.14
CA MET A 241 -15.60 9.80 -2.97
C MET A 241 -15.98 8.98 -4.20
N LEU A 242 -17.19 9.17 -4.74
CA LEU A 242 -17.60 8.49 -5.97
C LEU A 242 -16.67 8.83 -7.14
N PHE A 243 -16.33 10.11 -7.28
CA PHE A 243 -15.35 10.55 -8.27
C PHE A 243 -14.00 9.84 -8.07
N SER A 244 -13.49 9.81 -6.84
CA SER A 244 -12.21 9.17 -6.55
C SER A 244 -12.21 7.67 -6.84
N LEU A 245 -13.31 6.97 -6.54
CA LEU A 245 -13.48 5.56 -6.85
C LEU A 245 -13.47 5.29 -8.36
N LEU A 246 -14.24 6.05 -9.12
CA LEU A 246 -14.30 5.93 -10.59
C LEU A 246 -12.97 6.32 -11.24
N PHE A 247 -12.26 7.30 -10.67
CA PHE A 247 -10.96 7.74 -11.18
C PHE A 247 -9.89 6.66 -11.08
N ILE A 248 -9.81 5.94 -9.97
CA ILE A 248 -8.75 4.94 -9.74
C ILE A 248 -9.11 3.54 -10.24
N LEU A 249 -10.38 3.24 -10.49
CA LEU A 249 -10.89 1.90 -10.79
C LEU A 249 -10.09 1.16 -11.87
N PRO A 250 -9.87 1.69 -13.09
CA PRO A 250 -9.14 0.94 -14.11
C PRO A 250 -7.68 0.72 -13.74
N GLY A 251 -7.05 1.70 -13.08
CA GLY A 251 -5.70 1.55 -12.54
C GLY A 251 -5.60 0.46 -11.48
N ALA A 252 -6.60 0.36 -10.59
CA ALA A 252 -6.65 -0.67 -9.57
C ALA A 252 -6.89 -2.07 -10.16
N LEU A 253 -7.80 -2.19 -11.15
CA LEU A 253 -8.04 -3.45 -11.88
C LEU A 253 -6.78 -3.94 -12.57
N THR A 254 -6.11 -3.08 -13.32
CA THR A 254 -4.88 -3.41 -14.04
C THR A 254 -3.75 -3.77 -13.08
N ALA A 255 -3.53 -2.97 -12.04
CA ALA A 255 -2.45 -3.17 -11.07
C ALA A 255 -2.65 -4.44 -10.22
N ALA A 256 -3.89 -4.86 -9.96
CA ALA A 256 -4.20 -6.04 -9.17
C ALA A 256 -3.71 -7.34 -9.81
N ILE A 257 -3.81 -7.46 -11.14
CA ILE A 257 -3.44 -8.66 -11.87
C ILE A 257 -2.02 -8.58 -12.49
N SER A 258 -1.44 -7.38 -12.59
CA SER A 258 -0.12 -7.19 -13.18
C SER A 258 0.96 -8.10 -12.59
N PRO A 259 1.09 -8.30 -11.26
CA PRO A 259 2.12 -9.19 -10.71
C PRO A 259 2.01 -10.63 -11.24
N LEU A 260 0.79 -11.10 -11.50
CA LEU A 260 0.56 -12.43 -12.02
C LEU A 260 0.94 -12.54 -13.50
N LEU A 261 0.75 -11.49 -14.31
CA LEU A 261 1.23 -11.44 -15.68
C LEU A 261 2.74 -11.69 -15.77
N TYR A 262 3.51 -11.11 -14.83
CA TYR A 262 4.97 -11.25 -14.84
C TYR A 262 5.43 -12.67 -14.55
N ILE A 263 4.79 -13.35 -13.60
CA ILE A 263 5.24 -14.65 -13.09
C ILE A 263 4.61 -15.86 -13.80
N ASP A 264 3.45 -15.69 -14.42
CA ASP A 264 2.76 -16.78 -15.10
C ASP A 264 3.53 -17.22 -16.33
N ALA A 265 3.51 -18.53 -16.59
CA ALA A 265 4.20 -19.12 -17.71
C ALA A 265 3.61 -18.64 -19.06
N PRO A 266 4.41 -18.57 -20.15
CA PRO A 266 3.95 -18.10 -21.46
C PRO A 266 2.79 -18.89 -22.04
N HIS A 267 2.68 -20.19 -21.76
CA HIS A 267 1.55 -21.01 -22.20
C HIS A 267 0.22 -20.60 -21.52
N ASN A 268 0.26 -19.94 -20.39
CA ASN A 268 -0.89 -19.31 -19.73
C ASN A 268 -1.07 -17.82 -20.13
N GLY A 269 -0.28 -17.33 -21.09
CA GLY A 269 -0.31 -15.94 -21.55
C GLY A 269 0.46 -14.95 -20.67
N GLY A 270 1.26 -15.42 -19.73
CA GLY A 270 2.14 -14.61 -18.89
C GLY A 270 3.53 -14.41 -19.51
N LEU A 271 4.39 -13.64 -18.85
CA LEU A 271 5.78 -13.36 -19.27
C LEU A 271 6.77 -14.45 -18.85
N GLY A 272 6.41 -15.30 -17.89
CA GLY A 272 7.26 -16.40 -17.42
C GLY A 272 8.54 -15.96 -16.72
N LEU A 273 8.55 -14.77 -16.10
CA LEU A 273 9.73 -14.28 -15.43
C LEU A 273 10.11 -15.14 -14.22
N SER A 274 11.38 -15.37 -14.06
CA SER A 274 11.93 -15.93 -12.82
C SER A 274 11.68 -15.01 -11.63
N PRO A 275 11.69 -15.49 -10.38
CA PRO A 275 11.56 -14.63 -9.20
C PRO A 275 12.61 -13.51 -9.16
N GLN A 276 13.82 -13.75 -9.68
CA GLN A 276 14.88 -12.74 -9.78
C GLN A 276 14.48 -11.61 -10.74
N GLU A 277 14.01 -11.96 -11.94
CA GLU A 277 13.57 -10.99 -12.95
C GLU A 277 12.32 -10.23 -12.51
N PHE A 278 11.37 -10.90 -11.85
CA PHE A 278 10.21 -10.27 -11.22
C PHE A 278 10.63 -9.28 -10.13
N GLY A 279 11.52 -9.69 -9.22
CA GLY A 279 12.03 -8.84 -8.15
C GLY A 279 12.74 -7.59 -8.68
N LEU A 280 13.49 -7.71 -9.79
CA LEU A 280 14.15 -6.60 -10.45
C LEU A 280 13.12 -5.69 -11.16
N SER A 281 12.32 -6.24 -12.07
CA SER A 281 11.43 -5.46 -12.94
C SER A 281 10.27 -4.82 -12.17
N PHE A 282 9.50 -5.64 -11.45
CA PHE A 282 8.32 -5.18 -10.70
C PHE A 282 8.71 -4.63 -9.32
N GLY A 283 9.46 -5.41 -8.54
CA GLY A 283 9.75 -5.12 -7.15
C GLY A 283 10.75 -3.98 -6.92
N THR A 284 11.65 -3.73 -7.86
CA THR A 284 12.66 -2.66 -7.75
C THR A 284 12.33 -1.51 -8.69
N ILE A 285 12.38 -1.74 -10.01
CA ILE A 285 12.18 -0.69 -11.03
C ILE A 285 10.75 -0.14 -10.96
N GLY A 286 9.73 -1.01 -10.86
CA GLY A 286 8.34 -0.60 -10.76
C GLY A 286 8.06 0.25 -9.52
N ILE A 287 8.60 -0.13 -8.35
CA ILE A 287 8.42 0.63 -7.11
C ILE A 287 9.11 1.99 -7.17
N ILE A 288 10.36 2.07 -7.66
CA ILE A 288 11.05 3.36 -7.87
C ILE A 288 10.22 4.26 -8.79
N ALA A 289 9.76 3.73 -9.92
CA ALA A 289 8.97 4.45 -10.90
C ALA A 289 7.65 4.97 -10.32
N LEU A 290 6.94 4.13 -9.55
CA LEU A 290 5.69 4.50 -8.86
C LEU A 290 5.91 5.70 -7.92
N PHE A 291 6.92 5.64 -7.07
CA PHE A 291 7.22 6.72 -6.12
C PHE A 291 7.74 7.99 -6.81
N ALA A 292 8.52 7.86 -7.88
CA ALA A 292 8.92 8.98 -8.73
C ALA A 292 7.70 9.66 -9.37
N GLY A 293 6.76 8.88 -9.92
CA GLY A 293 5.50 9.37 -10.45
C GLY A 293 4.67 10.12 -9.41
N ILE A 294 4.48 9.55 -8.22
CA ILE A 294 3.79 10.20 -7.09
C ILE A 294 4.50 11.51 -6.71
N HIS A 295 5.83 11.54 -6.66
CA HIS A 295 6.58 12.75 -6.33
C HIS A 295 6.36 13.85 -7.37
N LEU A 296 6.48 13.50 -8.64
CA LEU A 296 6.27 14.44 -9.76
C LEU A 296 4.82 14.95 -9.80
N GLY A 297 3.84 14.07 -9.58
CA GLY A 297 2.43 14.43 -9.55
C GLY A 297 2.08 15.38 -8.39
N ASN A 298 2.61 15.10 -7.18
CA ASN A 298 2.43 16.02 -6.05
C ASN A 298 3.06 17.39 -6.32
N LYS A 299 4.23 17.43 -6.98
CA LYS A 299 4.90 18.69 -7.37
C LYS A 299 4.09 19.45 -8.44
N ALA A 300 3.51 18.75 -9.39
CA ALA A 300 2.61 19.32 -10.40
C ALA A 300 1.36 19.94 -9.75
N ILE A 301 0.70 19.21 -8.84
CA ILE A 301 -0.47 19.72 -8.08
C ILE A 301 -0.11 20.95 -7.26
N ALA A 302 1.05 20.95 -6.59
CA ALA A 302 1.51 22.09 -5.81
C ALA A 302 1.75 23.34 -6.64
N ARG A 303 2.21 23.19 -7.91
CA ARG A 303 2.52 24.32 -8.81
C ARG A 303 1.29 24.81 -9.59
N CYS A 304 0.53 23.89 -10.16
CA CYS A 304 -0.53 24.19 -11.12
C CYS A 304 -1.96 24.09 -10.53
N GLY A 305 -2.08 23.53 -9.33
CA GLY A 305 -3.35 23.20 -8.71
C GLY A 305 -3.99 21.91 -9.25
N LEU A 306 -4.78 21.24 -8.41
CA LEU A 306 -5.41 19.96 -8.75
C LEU A 306 -6.32 20.05 -9.98
N ARG A 307 -7.08 21.13 -10.12
CA ARG A 307 -8.03 21.33 -11.23
C ARG A 307 -7.36 21.25 -12.61
N ARG A 308 -6.17 21.86 -12.76
CA ARG A 308 -5.43 21.83 -14.03
C ARG A 308 -4.71 20.52 -14.28
N CYS A 309 -4.34 19.82 -13.21
CA CYS A 309 -3.57 18.58 -13.29
C CYS A 309 -4.44 17.33 -13.46
N ILE A 310 -5.71 17.33 -13.03
CA ILE A 310 -6.51 16.10 -12.93
C ILE A 310 -6.74 15.42 -14.29
N LEU A 311 -7.01 16.18 -15.35
CA LEU A 311 -7.21 15.63 -16.70
C LEU A 311 -5.90 15.08 -17.30
N PRO A 312 -4.77 15.81 -17.31
CA PRO A 312 -3.46 15.23 -17.68
C PRO A 312 -3.09 13.99 -16.86
N MET A 313 -3.44 13.94 -15.56
CA MET A 313 -3.20 12.79 -14.71
C MET A 313 -4.03 11.57 -15.15
N ALA A 314 -5.29 11.75 -15.49
CA ALA A 314 -6.14 10.70 -16.02
C ALA A 314 -5.62 10.15 -17.34
N LEU A 315 -5.19 11.05 -18.26
CA LEU A 315 -4.61 10.68 -19.55
C LEU A 315 -3.29 9.91 -19.40
N LEU A 316 -2.37 10.39 -18.55
CA LEU A 316 -1.11 9.68 -18.32
C LEU A 316 -1.32 8.33 -17.63
N MET A 317 -2.29 8.23 -16.71
CA MET A 317 -2.59 6.97 -16.04
C MET A 317 -3.05 5.88 -17.02
N SER A 318 -3.68 6.23 -18.16
CA SER A 318 -4.07 5.26 -19.19
C SER A 318 -2.86 4.57 -19.84
N LEU A 319 -1.68 5.21 -19.83
CA LEU A 319 -0.44 4.63 -20.34
C LEU A 319 -0.04 3.36 -19.55
N HIS A 320 -0.41 3.27 -18.25
CA HIS A 320 -0.24 2.04 -17.48
C HIS A 320 -1.02 0.87 -18.09
N GLY A 321 -2.30 1.07 -18.43
CA GLY A 321 -3.12 0.05 -19.09
C GLY A 321 -2.56 -0.34 -20.48
N LEU A 322 -2.20 0.65 -21.28
CA LEU A 322 -1.64 0.43 -22.61
C LEU A 322 -0.35 -0.40 -22.57
N LEU A 323 0.57 -0.10 -21.64
CA LEU A 323 1.82 -0.83 -21.54
C LEU A 323 1.63 -2.24 -20.95
N MET A 324 0.69 -2.45 -20.04
CA MET A 324 0.33 -3.80 -19.59
C MET A 324 -0.32 -4.61 -20.73
N THR A 325 -1.16 -3.97 -21.55
CA THR A 325 -1.68 -4.59 -22.78
C THR A 325 -0.55 -4.96 -23.74
N PHE A 326 0.38 -4.02 -24.01
CA PHE A 326 1.55 -4.30 -24.84
C PHE A 326 2.35 -5.50 -24.34
N LEU A 327 2.64 -5.59 -23.06
CA LEU A 327 3.36 -6.72 -22.47
C LEU A 327 2.58 -8.03 -22.58
N SER A 328 1.25 -8.01 -22.44
CA SER A 328 0.41 -9.22 -22.59
C SER A 328 0.41 -9.80 -24.00
N PHE A 329 0.68 -9.00 -25.03
CA PHE A 329 0.87 -9.46 -26.40
C PHE A 329 2.29 -9.92 -26.70
N ASN A 330 3.28 -9.43 -25.96
CA ASN A 330 4.70 -9.67 -26.17
C ASN A 330 5.28 -10.58 -25.07
N THR A 331 4.75 -11.78 -24.93
CA THR A 331 5.18 -12.74 -23.89
C THR A 331 6.65 -13.19 -24.02
N ALA A 332 7.26 -13.01 -25.19
CA ALA A 332 8.69 -13.26 -25.45
C ALA A 332 9.57 -12.00 -25.36
N ALA A 333 9.06 -10.92 -24.74
CA ALA A 333 9.82 -9.68 -24.59
C ALA A 333 11.10 -9.91 -23.77
N THR A 334 12.19 -9.27 -24.20
CA THR A 334 13.44 -9.30 -23.42
C THR A 334 13.26 -8.59 -22.08
N LEU A 335 14.03 -8.98 -21.07
CA LEU A 335 13.97 -8.36 -19.73
C LEU A 335 14.14 -6.83 -19.80
N GLY A 336 14.97 -6.32 -20.69
CA GLY A 336 15.15 -4.87 -20.90
C GLY A 336 13.86 -4.17 -21.34
N ILE A 337 13.09 -4.75 -22.26
CA ILE A 337 11.79 -4.24 -22.72
C ILE A 337 10.78 -4.28 -21.58
N VAL A 338 10.75 -5.38 -20.81
CA VAL A 338 9.87 -5.52 -19.64
C VAL A 338 10.21 -4.44 -18.61
N CYS A 339 11.47 -4.25 -18.24
CA CYS A 339 11.91 -3.24 -17.27
C CYS A 339 11.55 -1.82 -17.73
N PHE A 340 11.80 -1.48 -19.01
CA PHE A 340 11.49 -0.17 -19.55
C PHE A 340 9.98 0.10 -19.57
N SER A 341 9.18 -0.86 -20.04
CA SER A 341 7.72 -0.77 -20.05
C SER A 341 7.16 -0.64 -18.63
N THR A 342 7.69 -1.42 -17.67
CA THR A 342 7.32 -1.35 -16.26
C THR A 342 7.63 0.03 -15.68
N PHE A 343 8.82 0.58 -15.95
CA PHE A 343 9.20 1.90 -15.47
C PHE A 343 8.21 2.97 -15.91
N ILE A 344 7.90 3.04 -17.20
CA ILE A 344 6.96 4.04 -17.73
C ILE A 344 5.54 3.80 -17.19
N ALA A 345 5.08 2.56 -17.18
CA ALA A 345 3.74 2.19 -16.72
C ALA A 345 3.51 2.60 -15.26
N TYR A 346 4.44 2.24 -14.37
CA TYR A 346 4.30 2.54 -12.94
C TYR A 346 4.59 4.00 -12.60
N ALA A 347 5.45 4.71 -13.35
CA ALA A 347 5.59 6.16 -13.24
C ALA A 347 4.30 6.89 -13.62
N ALA A 348 3.65 6.48 -14.69
CA ALA A 348 2.36 7.02 -15.13
C ALA A 348 1.23 6.74 -14.13
N LEU A 349 1.16 5.52 -13.61
CA LEU A 349 0.22 5.14 -12.54
C LEU A 349 0.45 5.99 -11.29
N GLY A 350 1.70 6.12 -10.83
CA GLY A 350 2.05 6.93 -9.66
C GLY A 350 1.69 8.40 -9.82
N PHE A 351 1.88 8.96 -11.02
CA PHE A 351 1.50 10.33 -11.34
C PHE A 351 -0.03 10.52 -11.23
N GLY A 352 -0.83 9.59 -11.76
CA GLY A 352 -2.28 9.58 -11.62
C GLY A 352 -2.75 9.39 -10.17
N MET A 353 -2.10 8.49 -9.41
CA MET A 353 -2.41 8.25 -8.00
C MET A 353 -2.24 9.50 -7.12
N SER A 354 -1.34 10.43 -7.46
CA SER A 354 -1.20 11.67 -6.71
C SER A 354 -2.47 12.54 -6.78
N GLY A 355 -3.14 12.57 -7.94
CA GLY A 355 -4.43 13.24 -8.11
C GLY A 355 -5.54 12.59 -7.29
N TYR A 356 -5.59 11.26 -7.31
CA TYR A 356 -6.50 10.47 -6.51
C TYR A 356 -6.37 10.78 -5.01
N TRP A 357 -5.15 10.71 -4.45
CA TRP A 357 -4.89 11.04 -3.05
C TRP A 357 -5.28 12.48 -2.70
N ALA A 358 -4.98 13.45 -3.58
CA ALA A 358 -5.36 14.84 -3.34
C ALA A 358 -6.88 15.06 -3.26
N ILE A 359 -7.68 14.26 -3.98
CA ILE A 359 -9.15 14.31 -3.90
C ILE A 359 -9.63 13.70 -2.59
N VAL A 360 -9.08 12.55 -2.20
CA VAL A 360 -9.42 11.87 -0.94
C VAL A 360 -9.07 12.74 0.27
N ASP A 361 -7.93 13.41 0.25
CA ASP A 361 -7.53 14.34 1.31
C ASP A 361 -8.52 15.51 1.44
N ARG A 362 -9.05 16.04 0.34
CA ARG A 362 -10.10 17.07 0.40
C ARG A 362 -11.36 16.57 1.10
N PHE A 363 -11.78 15.34 0.86
CA PHE A 363 -12.90 14.74 1.59
C PHE A 363 -12.58 14.56 3.07
N ALA A 364 -11.41 14.05 3.40
CA ALA A 364 -10.98 13.74 4.76
C ALA A 364 -10.87 15.01 5.64
N TYR A 365 -10.42 16.11 5.08
CA TYR A 365 -10.14 17.35 5.83
C TYR A 365 -11.23 18.44 5.69
N SER A 366 -12.34 18.17 5.04
CA SER A 366 -13.40 19.17 4.76
C SER A 366 -14.37 19.44 5.91
N GLY A 367 -14.03 19.15 7.18
CA GLY A 367 -14.94 19.42 8.31
C GLY A 367 -14.40 19.04 9.69
N SER A 368 -15.19 19.24 10.75
CA SER A 368 -14.89 18.76 12.10
C SER A 368 -14.90 17.22 12.16
N GLY A 369 -14.05 16.61 13.01
CA GLY A 369 -13.96 15.14 13.12
C GLY A 369 -13.01 14.50 12.10
N ASN A 370 -11.90 15.14 11.78
CA ASN A 370 -10.96 14.75 10.72
C ASN A 370 -10.42 13.32 10.83
N GLU A 371 -10.21 12.78 12.04
CA GLU A 371 -9.66 11.42 12.21
C GLU A 371 -10.64 10.34 11.75
N LEU A 372 -11.89 10.40 12.20
CA LEU A 372 -12.93 9.43 11.81
C LEU A 372 -13.26 9.55 10.31
N ARG A 373 -13.39 10.77 9.79
CA ARG A 373 -13.61 10.98 8.34
C ARG A 373 -12.49 10.43 7.49
N ASN A 374 -11.24 10.61 7.91
CA ASN A 374 -10.10 10.03 7.23
C ASN A 374 -10.11 8.48 7.32
N ALA A 375 -10.46 7.90 8.48
CA ALA A 375 -10.60 6.46 8.62
C ALA A 375 -11.67 5.90 7.69
N ILE A 376 -12.81 6.61 7.57
CA ILE A 376 -13.90 6.27 6.64
C ILE A 376 -13.44 6.39 5.18
N ALA A 377 -12.75 7.47 4.82
CA ALA A 377 -12.19 7.62 3.48
C ALA A 377 -11.27 6.45 3.12
N LEU A 378 -10.34 6.10 4.01
CA LEU A 378 -9.42 4.99 3.82
C LEU A 378 -10.12 3.62 3.81
N GLY A 379 -11.20 3.44 4.59
CA GLY A 379 -12.04 2.25 4.54
C GLY A 379 -12.77 2.11 3.19
N ILE A 380 -13.37 3.20 2.69
CA ILE A 380 -14.02 3.21 1.37
C ILE A 380 -13.01 2.96 0.25
N MET A 381 -11.80 3.52 0.36
CA MET A 381 -10.74 3.29 -0.61
C MET A 381 -10.29 1.82 -0.64
N SER A 382 -10.23 1.16 0.50
CA SER A 382 -9.90 -0.26 0.54
C SER A 382 -10.96 -1.13 -0.13
N LEU A 383 -12.23 -0.70 -0.15
CA LEU A 383 -13.30 -1.38 -0.89
C LEU A 383 -12.97 -1.48 -2.39
N ILE A 384 -12.48 -0.38 -3.01
CA ILE A 384 -12.12 -0.42 -4.43
C ILE A 384 -10.97 -1.41 -4.69
N VAL A 385 -9.99 -1.46 -3.79
CA VAL A 385 -8.88 -2.42 -3.92
C VAL A 385 -9.39 -3.85 -3.81
N ILE A 386 -10.21 -4.16 -2.80
CA ILE A 386 -10.78 -5.49 -2.57
C ILE A 386 -11.59 -5.95 -3.80
N VAL A 387 -12.51 -5.09 -4.27
CA VAL A 387 -13.36 -5.39 -5.43
C VAL A 387 -12.52 -5.52 -6.70
N SER A 388 -11.53 -4.64 -6.91
CA SER A 388 -10.66 -4.71 -8.08
C SER A 388 -9.83 -5.99 -8.09
N VAL A 389 -9.23 -6.40 -6.97
CA VAL A 389 -8.46 -7.64 -6.87
C VAL A 389 -9.33 -8.85 -7.18
N LEU A 390 -10.52 -8.92 -6.57
CA LEU A 390 -11.46 -10.01 -6.80
C LEU A 390 -11.91 -10.10 -8.27
N LEU A 391 -12.43 -8.99 -8.81
CA LEU A 391 -12.95 -8.95 -10.19
C LEU A 391 -11.86 -9.21 -11.21
N SER A 392 -10.65 -8.66 -10.99
CA SER A 392 -9.53 -8.84 -11.92
C SER A 392 -9.14 -10.31 -12.05
N GLY A 393 -9.05 -11.04 -10.94
CA GLY A 393 -8.68 -12.45 -11.00
C GLY A 393 -9.76 -13.33 -11.61
N LEU A 394 -11.03 -13.11 -11.25
CA LEU A 394 -12.15 -13.83 -11.83
C LEU A 394 -12.22 -13.60 -13.36
N THR A 395 -12.27 -12.33 -13.75
CA THR A 395 -12.36 -11.98 -15.18
C THR A 395 -11.15 -12.47 -15.97
N GLN A 396 -9.91 -12.26 -15.43
CA GLN A 396 -8.71 -12.71 -16.13
C GLN A 396 -8.66 -14.24 -16.29
N ASN A 397 -9.11 -14.99 -15.28
CA ASN A 397 -9.16 -16.45 -15.35
C ASN A 397 -10.09 -16.96 -16.48
N ASP A 398 -11.17 -16.23 -16.74
CA ASP A 398 -12.18 -16.61 -17.75
C ASP A 398 -11.78 -16.20 -19.18
N ILE A 399 -11.24 -14.97 -19.35
CA ILE A 399 -10.96 -14.40 -20.69
C ILE A 399 -9.47 -14.35 -21.06
N GLY A 400 -8.57 -14.67 -20.11
CA GLY A 400 -7.12 -14.60 -20.32
C GLY A 400 -6.54 -13.20 -20.22
N TYR A 401 -5.19 -13.09 -20.19
CA TYR A 401 -4.49 -11.82 -19.97
C TYR A 401 -4.73 -10.79 -21.09
N ARG A 402 -4.67 -11.19 -22.35
CA ARG A 402 -4.79 -10.26 -23.49
C ARG A 402 -6.12 -9.54 -23.48
N GLN A 403 -7.23 -10.29 -23.43
CA GLN A 403 -8.58 -9.73 -23.42
C GLN A 403 -8.83 -8.91 -22.15
N PHE A 404 -8.32 -9.37 -21.01
CA PHE A 404 -8.43 -8.65 -19.76
C PHE A 404 -7.77 -7.27 -19.83
N PHE A 405 -6.53 -7.19 -20.33
CA PHE A 405 -5.83 -5.90 -20.40
C PHE A 405 -6.40 -4.97 -21.47
N ILE A 406 -6.93 -5.49 -22.59
CA ILE A 406 -7.70 -4.70 -23.57
C ILE A 406 -8.93 -4.10 -22.88
N LEU A 407 -9.71 -4.92 -22.16
CA LEU A 407 -10.92 -4.50 -21.45
C LEU A 407 -10.61 -3.41 -20.42
N THR A 408 -9.62 -3.63 -19.56
CA THR A 408 -9.24 -2.66 -18.52
C THR A 408 -8.64 -1.39 -19.10
N THR A 409 -7.92 -1.47 -20.22
CA THR A 409 -7.43 -0.30 -20.96
C THR A 409 -8.58 0.52 -21.52
N GLY A 410 -9.62 -0.11 -22.04
CA GLY A 410 -10.84 0.58 -22.47
C GLY A 410 -11.53 1.31 -21.32
N PHE A 411 -11.50 0.76 -20.10
CA PHE A 411 -12.09 1.42 -18.93
C PHE A 411 -11.37 2.69 -18.50
N TYR A 412 -10.14 2.98 -18.97
CA TYR A 412 -9.49 4.28 -18.69
C TYR A 412 -10.20 5.48 -19.33
N ILE A 413 -11.19 5.26 -20.21
CA ILE A 413 -12.08 6.33 -20.66
C ILE A 413 -12.87 6.91 -19.49
N VAL A 414 -13.21 6.10 -18.47
CA VAL A 414 -14.00 6.54 -17.30
C VAL A 414 -13.29 7.65 -16.53
N PRO A 415 -12.06 7.49 -16.01
CA PRO A 415 -11.36 8.58 -15.33
C PRO A 415 -11.13 9.80 -16.23
N ILE A 416 -10.94 9.63 -17.54
CA ILE A 416 -10.78 10.77 -18.47
C ILE A 416 -12.07 11.58 -18.55
N VAL A 417 -13.22 10.92 -18.77
CA VAL A 417 -14.52 11.58 -18.82
C VAL A 417 -14.87 12.22 -17.48
N VAL A 418 -14.67 11.48 -16.38
CA VAL A 418 -14.93 11.97 -15.03
C VAL A 418 -14.04 13.16 -14.69
N ALA A 419 -12.76 13.16 -15.08
CA ALA A 419 -11.85 14.28 -14.92
C ALA A 419 -12.28 15.49 -15.76
N ALA A 420 -12.69 15.29 -17.03
CA ALA A 420 -13.15 16.34 -17.91
C ALA A 420 -14.41 17.03 -17.34
N VAL A 421 -15.42 16.25 -16.91
CA VAL A 421 -16.65 16.78 -16.29
C VAL A 421 -16.32 17.59 -15.05
N ASN A 422 -15.43 17.13 -14.18
CA ASN A 422 -15.06 17.86 -12.96
C ASN A 422 -14.28 19.15 -13.22
N VAL A 423 -13.49 19.24 -14.29
CA VAL A 423 -12.87 20.50 -14.71
C VAL A 423 -13.92 21.57 -14.97
N PHE A 424 -15.09 21.19 -15.51
CA PHE A 424 -16.23 22.10 -15.71
C PHE A 424 -16.98 22.41 -14.42
N MET A 425 -17.18 21.41 -13.53
CA MET A 425 -17.90 21.59 -12.26
C MET A 425 -17.14 22.45 -11.25
N PHE A 426 -15.81 22.40 -11.21
CA PHE A 426 -14.97 23.28 -10.38
C PHE A 426 -14.87 24.74 -10.91
N ARG A 427 -15.68 25.11 -11.88
CA ARG A 427 -15.72 26.48 -12.44
C ARG A 427 -16.51 27.47 -11.55
N LYS A 428 -17.21 26.96 -10.51
CA LYS A 428 -17.96 27.78 -9.55
C LYS A 428 -17.19 27.82 -8.19
#